data_fe5fd17f4e1fab5399310fe5ab5af2ce
#
_entry.id   fe5fd17f4e1fab5399310fe5ab5af2ce
#
_cell.length_a   1.000
_cell.length_b   1.000
_cell.length_c   1.000
_cell.angle_alpha   90.00
_cell.angle_beta   90.00
_cell.angle_gamma   90.00
#
_symmetry.space_group_name_H-M   'P 1'
#
loop_
_entity.id
_entity.type
_entity.pdbx_description
1 polymer ?
#
loop_
_entity_poly.entity_id
_entity_poly.type
_entity_poly.pdbx_seq_one_letter_code
_entity_poly.pdbx_strand_id
1 'polypeptide(L)'
;MLKQIVNMMIIAVMLTSAVLGEMKIGFVQSDRIRAEYEEFRDAESQLQMEFRKVQMEYQTKLMALDSLKNAYETQRLMSSPEWRREKEQEIATMERNLQVFQAEKVGPEGVLYQKQAQMEFEILTKVKRAVDKIAAEKEYDYIIDGSVSLLFGNPAYDVTDDILYELRKYNISEDDK
;
A
#
# COMPACT_ATOMS: atom_id res chain seq x y z
N MET A 1 4.39 58.05 -40.71
CA MET A 1 5.35 57.32 -39.82
C MET A 1 4.82 57.13 -38.40
N LEU A 2 4.39 58.20 -37.68
CA LEU A 2 3.90 58.06 -36.31
C LEU A 2 2.74 57.08 -36.14
N LYS A 3 1.72 57.12 -37.03
CA LYS A 3 0.58 56.18 -37.03
C LYS A 3 0.98 54.69 -37.25
N GLN A 4 1.99 54.45 -38.06
CA GLN A 4 2.50 53.09 -38.29
C GLN A 4 3.26 52.54 -37.08
N ILE A 5 4.01 53.39 -36.39
CA ILE A 5 4.73 53.04 -35.16
C ILE A 5 3.76 52.75 -34.03
N VAL A 6 2.70 53.55 -33.89
CA VAL A 6 1.63 53.32 -32.90
C VAL A 6 0.87 52.02 -33.16
N ASN A 7 0.48 51.74 -34.43
CA ASN A 7 -0.17 50.47 -34.79
C ASN A 7 0.75 49.26 -34.51
N MET A 8 2.01 49.37 -34.82
CA MET A 8 2.99 48.27 -34.56
C MET A 8 3.19 48.05 -33.06
N MET A 9 3.17 49.10 -32.25
CA MET A 9 3.24 49.01 -30.80
C MET A 9 1.96 48.39 -30.18
N ILE A 10 0.78 48.71 -30.71
CA ILE A 10 -0.49 48.12 -30.26
C ILE A 10 -0.56 46.60 -30.61
N ILE A 11 -0.06 46.20 -31.78
CA ILE A 11 0.02 44.80 -32.19
C ILE A 11 1.02 44.05 -31.30
N ALA A 12 2.16 44.64 -30.95
CA ALA A 12 3.13 44.04 -30.04
C ALA A 12 2.59 43.86 -28.61
N VAL A 13 1.81 44.79 -28.09
CA VAL A 13 1.14 44.68 -26.78
C VAL A 13 0.02 43.66 -26.79
N MET A 14 -0.70 43.49 -27.88
CA MET A 14 -1.74 42.43 -28.02
C MET A 14 -1.16 41.02 -28.12
N LEU A 15 0.08 40.85 -28.61
CA LEU A 15 0.78 39.57 -28.66
C LEU A 15 1.36 39.11 -27.36
N THR A 16 1.58 40.01 -26.40
CA THR A 16 2.13 39.65 -25.09
C THR A 16 1.10 39.18 -24.05
N SER A 17 -0.20 39.37 -24.32
CA SER A 17 -1.30 38.94 -23.44
C SER A 17 -1.71 37.46 -23.58
N ALA A 18 -1.11 36.71 -24.50
CA ALA A 18 -1.52 35.35 -24.84
C ALA A 18 -0.73 34.22 -24.13
N VAL A 19 0.12 34.53 -23.14
CA VAL A 19 1.01 33.54 -22.52
C VAL A 19 0.84 33.45 -20.99
N LEU A 20 -0.32 33.79 -20.47
CA LEU A 20 -0.70 33.30 -19.14
C LEU A 20 -1.47 32.01 -19.34
N GLY A 21 -0.74 30.90 -19.54
CA GLY A 21 -1.34 29.57 -19.54
C GLY A 21 -2.11 29.39 -18.22
N GLU A 22 -3.41 29.20 -18.30
CA GLU A 22 -4.23 28.88 -17.14
C GLU A 22 -3.73 27.56 -16.57
N MET A 23 -3.22 27.55 -15.33
CA MET A 23 -2.75 26.35 -14.65
C MET A 23 -3.93 25.40 -14.48
N LYS A 24 -3.82 24.19 -15.03
CA LYS A 24 -4.87 23.19 -14.98
C LYS A 24 -4.60 22.21 -13.84
N ILE A 25 -5.43 22.25 -12.81
CA ILE A 25 -5.33 21.38 -11.64
C ILE A 25 -6.50 20.40 -11.65
N GLY A 26 -6.20 19.11 -11.59
CA GLY A 26 -7.16 18.04 -11.38
C GLY A 26 -7.05 17.46 -9.98
N PHE A 27 -7.97 16.58 -9.63
CA PHE A 27 -7.87 15.79 -8.41
C PHE A 27 -8.32 14.35 -8.62
N VAL A 28 -7.81 13.47 -7.75
CA VAL A 28 -8.18 12.07 -7.69
C VAL A 28 -8.63 11.72 -6.29
N GLN A 29 -9.63 10.87 -6.18
CA GLN A 29 -10.09 10.33 -4.91
C GLN A 29 -9.37 9.00 -4.64
N SER A 30 -8.30 9.04 -3.87
CA SER A 30 -7.45 7.87 -3.57
C SER A 30 -8.20 6.78 -2.80
N ASP A 31 -9.17 7.15 -1.95
CA ASP A 31 -10.06 6.24 -1.25
C ASP A 31 -10.97 5.46 -2.23
N ARG A 32 -11.49 6.10 -3.28
CA ARG A 32 -12.23 5.42 -4.34
C ARG A 32 -11.33 4.46 -5.14
N ILE A 33 -10.11 4.88 -5.48
CA ILE A 33 -9.16 3.99 -6.16
C ILE A 33 -8.90 2.75 -5.30
N ARG A 34 -8.64 2.91 -4.00
CA ARG A 34 -8.44 1.79 -3.07
C ARG A 34 -9.65 0.86 -3.00
N ALA A 35 -10.86 1.42 -2.98
CA ALA A 35 -12.09 0.64 -2.88
C ALA A 35 -12.50 -0.06 -4.19
N GLU A 36 -12.23 0.55 -5.34
CA GLU A 36 -12.73 0.09 -6.65
C GLU A 36 -11.68 -0.65 -7.49
N TYR A 37 -10.38 -0.42 -7.25
CA TYR A 37 -9.33 -1.12 -7.97
C TYR A 37 -9.12 -2.52 -7.42
N GLU A 38 -9.32 -3.53 -8.26
CA GLU A 38 -9.38 -4.94 -7.90
C GLU A 38 -8.08 -5.43 -7.23
N GLU A 39 -6.92 -5.04 -7.76
CA GLU A 39 -5.64 -5.44 -7.17
C GLU A 39 -5.44 -4.96 -5.72
N PHE A 40 -5.97 -3.80 -5.34
CA PHE A 40 -5.95 -3.38 -3.94
C PHE A 40 -6.76 -4.34 -3.06
N ARG A 41 -7.97 -4.69 -3.51
CA ARG A 41 -8.85 -5.59 -2.78
C ARG A 41 -8.26 -6.98 -2.65
N ASP A 42 -7.65 -7.48 -3.73
CA ASP A 42 -7.01 -8.79 -3.75
C ASP A 42 -5.77 -8.80 -2.85
N ALA A 43 -4.94 -7.76 -2.90
CA ALA A 43 -3.80 -7.58 -2.03
C ALA A 43 -4.19 -7.55 -0.54
N GLU A 44 -5.22 -6.77 -0.18
CA GLU A 44 -5.75 -6.72 1.18
C GLU A 44 -6.30 -8.08 1.63
N SER A 45 -7.02 -8.78 0.74
CA SER A 45 -7.53 -10.13 1.01
C SER A 45 -6.41 -11.14 1.24
N GLN A 46 -5.39 -11.14 0.39
CA GLN A 46 -4.22 -12.01 0.53
C GLN A 46 -3.47 -11.72 1.83
N LEU A 47 -3.23 -10.46 2.14
CA LEU A 47 -2.56 -10.06 3.38
C LEU A 47 -3.35 -10.51 4.61
N GLN A 48 -4.67 -10.38 4.58
CA GLN A 48 -5.54 -10.83 5.66
C GLN A 48 -5.49 -12.36 5.84
N MET A 49 -5.44 -13.12 4.75
CA MET A 49 -5.28 -14.59 4.82
C MET A 49 -3.92 -14.97 5.42
N GLU A 50 -2.85 -14.31 5.04
CA GLU A 50 -1.52 -14.55 5.62
C GLU A 50 -1.48 -14.21 7.12
N PHE A 51 -2.11 -13.10 7.51
CA PHE A 51 -2.25 -12.73 8.93
C PHE A 51 -2.95 -13.83 9.74
N ARG A 52 -4.10 -14.32 9.24
CA ARG A 52 -4.83 -15.41 9.89
C ARG A 52 -4.00 -16.69 10.00
N LYS A 53 -3.25 -17.03 8.94
CA LYS A 53 -2.37 -18.19 8.92
C LYS A 53 -1.28 -18.09 9.99
N VAL A 54 -0.59 -16.95 10.06
CA VAL A 54 0.43 -16.69 11.08
C VAL A 54 -0.16 -16.71 12.48
N GLN A 55 -1.35 -16.15 12.68
CA GLN A 55 -2.05 -16.18 13.96
C GLN A 55 -2.40 -17.62 14.39
N MET A 56 -2.90 -18.44 13.49
CA MET A 56 -3.20 -19.84 13.78
C MET A 56 -1.93 -20.64 14.11
N GLU A 57 -0.84 -20.40 13.38
CA GLU A 57 0.45 -21.05 13.66
C GLU A 57 1.00 -20.65 15.03
N TYR A 58 0.92 -19.37 15.39
CA TYR A 58 1.30 -18.87 16.70
C TYR A 58 0.49 -19.54 17.82
N GLN A 59 -0.83 -19.60 17.67
CA GLN A 59 -1.71 -20.25 18.66
C GLN A 59 -1.39 -21.74 18.81
N THR A 60 -1.08 -22.43 17.71
CA THR A 60 -0.69 -23.84 17.74
C THR A 60 0.61 -24.03 18.54
N LYS A 61 1.62 -23.18 18.29
CA LYS A 61 2.89 -23.22 19.01
C LYS A 61 2.70 -22.90 20.51
N LEU A 62 1.83 -21.93 20.82
CA LEU A 62 1.52 -21.56 22.20
C LEU A 62 0.84 -22.72 22.96
N MET A 63 -0.16 -23.36 22.35
CA MET A 63 -0.82 -24.53 22.94
C MET A 63 0.13 -25.71 23.14
N ALA A 64 1.06 -25.94 22.22
CA ALA A 64 2.08 -26.97 22.38
C ALA A 64 3.03 -26.67 23.56
N LEU A 65 3.45 -25.42 23.71
CA LEU A 65 4.26 -24.97 24.84
C LEU A 65 3.51 -25.16 26.18
N ASP A 66 2.25 -24.74 26.24
CA ASP A 66 1.43 -24.88 27.46
C ASP A 66 1.23 -26.36 27.82
N SER A 67 0.98 -27.22 26.82
CA SER A 67 0.87 -28.68 27.02
C SER A 67 2.17 -29.25 27.59
N LEU A 68 3.33 -28.86 27.05
CA LEU A 68 4.62 -29.31 27.52
C LEU A 68 4.89 -28.85 28.97
N LYS A 69 4.58 -27.59 29.31
CA LYS A 69 4.68 -27.06 30.66
C LYS A 69 3.79 -27.80 31.65
N ASN A 70 2.54 -28.05 31.28
CA ASN A 70 1.59 -28.82 32.12
C ASN A 70 2.05 -30.24 32.36
N ALA A 71 2.59 -30.92 31.34
CA ALA A 71 3.15 -32.25 31.47
C ALA A 71 4.37 -32.27 32.39
N TYR A 72 5.25 -31.27 32.23
CA TYR A 72 6.39 -31.10 33.11
C TYR A 72 5.97 -30.91 34.58
N GLU A 73 5.07 -29.97 34.85
CA GLU A 73 4.59 -29.71 36.23
C GLU A 73 3.96 -30.94 36.88
N THR A 74 3.20 -31.73 36.11
CA THR A 74 2.56 -32.95 36.61
C THR A 74 3.58 -34.05 36.95
N GLN A 75 4.64 -34.17 36.17
CA GLN A 75 5.58 -35.30 36.30
C GLN A 75 6.86 -35.01 37.07
N ARG A 76 7.23 -33.73 37.25
CA ARG A 76 8.52 -33.29 37.79
C ARG A 76 8.85 -33.90 39.15
N LEU A 77 7.85 -34.10 40.02
CA LEU A 77 8.07 -34.63 41.37
C LEU A 77 8.41 -36.13 41.40
N MET A 78 7.98 -36.86 40.34
CA MET A 78 8.20 -38.31 40.22
C MET A 78 9.31 -38.67 39.22
N SER A 79 9.92 -37.68 38.58
CA SER A 79 10.90 -37.88 37.50
C SER A 79 12.34 -37.75 37.98
N SER A 80 13.27 -38.36 37.22
CA SER A 80 14.69 -38.25 37.45
C SER A 80 15.21 -36.81 37.24
N PRO A 81 16.35 -36.46 37.85
CA PRO A 81 16.98 -35.16 37.60
C PRO A 81 17.33 -34.93 36.12
N GLU A 82 17.71 -35.98 35.39
CA GLU A 82 18.06 -35.95 33.98
C GLU A 82 16.82 -35.59 33.13
N TRP A 83 15.67 -36.26 33.36
CA TRP A 83 14.42 -35.98 32.69
C TRP A 83 13.96 -34.53 32.91
N ARG A 84 14.06 -34.04 34.16
CA ARG A 84 13.70 -32.64 34.47
C ARG A 84 14.55 -31.65 33.69
N ARG A 85 15.85 -31.86 33.64
CA ARG A 85 16.79 -31.01 32.94
C ARG A 85 16.51 -31.01 31.42
N GLU A 86 16.23 -32.18 30.85
CA GLU A 86 15.85 -32.30 29.45
C GLU A 86 14.56 -31.51 29.12
N LYS A 87 13.52 -31.67 29.94
CA LYS A 87 12.25 -30.95 29.74
C LYS A 87 12.35 -29.45 29.95
N GLU A 88 13.15 -29.02 30.92
CA GLU A 88 13.45 -27.59 31.12
C GLU A 88 14.14 -26.97 29.87
N GLN A 89 15.07 -27.69 29.26
CA GLN A 89 15.73 -27.27 28.05
C GLN A 89 14.75 -27.23 26.83
N GLU A 90 13.88 -28.21 26.75
CA GLU A 90 12.86 -28.29 25.71
C GLU A 90 11.88 -27.09 25.81
N ILE A 91 11.38 -26.79 27.01
CA ILE A 91 10.53 -25.64 27.32
C ILE A 91 11.24 -24.34 26.94
N ALA A 92 12.49 -24.14 27.43
CA ALA A 92 13.25 -22.93 27.13
C ALA A 92 13.52 -22.76 25.64
N THR A 93 13.70 -23.85 24.90
CA THR A 93 13.87 -23.82 23.44
C THR A 93 12.58 -23.46 22.74
N MET A 94 11.45 -24.03 23.16
CA MET A 94 10.14 -23.68 22.60
C MET A 94 9.76 -22.22 22.86
N GLU A 95 10.02 -21.72 24.07
CA GLU A 95 9.79 -20.29 24.40
C GLU A 95 10.61 -19.37 23.50
N ARG A 96 11.89 -19.68 23.32
CA ARG A 96 12.76 -18.93 22.41
C ARG A 96 12.26 -18.97 20.98
N ASN A 97 11.89 -20.15 20.49
CA ASN A 97 11.35 -20.32 19.13
C ASN A 97 10.06 -19.52 18.92
N LEU A 98 9.20 -19.45 19.96
CA LEU A 98 7.98 -18.65 19.90
C LEU A 98 8.27 -17.14 19.81
N GLN A 99 9.27 -16.66 20.59
CA GLN A 99 9.72 -15.27 20.52
C GLN A 99 10.33 -14.93 19.16
N VAL A 100 11.19 -15.81 18.62
CA VAL A 100 11.79 -15.65 17.29
C VAL A 100 10.70 -15.64 16.22
N PHE A 101 9.77 -16.60 16.28
CA PHE A 101 8.63 -16.63 15.34
C PHE A 101 7.83 -15.33 15.35
N GLN A 102 7.52 -14.80 16.54
CA GLN A 102 6.79 -13.54 16.67
C GLN A 102 7.56 -12.36 16.05
N ALA A 103 8.87 -12.27 16.33
CA ALA A 103 9.71 -11.21 15.78
C ALA A 103 9.83 -11.32 14.25
N GLU A 104 10.07 -12.52 13.71
CA GLU A 104 10.25 -12.75 12.28
C GLU A 104 8.94 -12.58 11.47
N LYS A 105 7.79 -12.95 12.04
CA LYS A 105 6.52 -12.91 11.31
C LYS A 105 5.77 -11.60 11.47
N VAL A 106 5.72 -11.05 12.70
CA VAL A 106 4.82 -9.94 13.05
C VAL A 106 5.58 -8.69 13.51
N GLY A 107 6.88 -8.81 13.79
CA GLY A 107 7.73 -7.68 14.19
C GLY A 107 7.78 -6.57 13.14
N PRO A 108 8.31 -5.38 13.49
CA PRO A 108 8.38 -4.22 12.56
C PRO A 108 9.16 -4.48 11.26
N GLU A 109 10.09 -5.44 11.29
CA GLU A 109 10.83 -5.93 10.12
C GLU A 109 10.40 -7.35 9.71
N GLY A 110 9.27 -7.82 10.25
CA GLY A 110 8.76 -9.16 10.00
C GLY A 110 8.22 -9.34 8.58
N VAL A 111 8.10 -10.62 8.20
CA VAL A 111 7.69 -11.02 6.84
C VAL A 111 6.36 -10.41 6.43
N LEU A 112 5.37 -10.30 7.35
CA LEU A 112 4.07 -9.71 7.04
C LEU A 112 4.17 -8.22 6.71
N TYR A 113 4.98 -7.48 7.47
CA TYR A 113 5.20 -6.05 7.24
C TYR A 113 5.92 -5.80 5.90
N GLN A 114 6.97 -6.60 5.61
CA GLN A 114 7.67 -6.51 4.33
C GLN A 114 6.77 -6.83 3.14
N LYS A 115 5.92 -7.87 3.27
CA LYS A 115 4.96 -8.25 2.23
C LYS A 115 3.94 -7.15 1.99
N GLN A 116 3.40 -6.55 3.05
CA GLN A 116 2.49 -5.41 2.96
C GLN A 116 3.15 -4.24 2.22
N ALA A 117 4.35 -3.84 2.64
CA ALA A 117 5.07 -2.73 2.04
C ALA A 117 5.38 -2.98 0.55
N GLN A 118 5.76 -4.21 0.19
CA GLN A 118 6.00 -4.59 -1.20
C GLN A 118 4.72 -4.48 -2.05
N MET A 119 3.62 -5.05 -1.57
CA MET A 119 2.33 -5.00 -2.28
C MET A 119 1.84 -3.56 -2.46
N GLU A 120 1.91 -2.75 -1.41
CA GLU A 120 1.56 -1.32 -1.49
C GLU A 120 2.44 -0.59 -2.52
N PHE A 121 3.75 -0.83 -2.51
CA PHE A 121 4.68 -0.21 -3.46
C PHE A 121 4.35 -0.58 -4.91
N GLU A 122 4.09 -1.86 -5.19
CA GLU A 122 3.74 -2.34 -6.53
C GLU A 122 2.45 -1.69 -7.05
N ILE A 123 1.40 -1.66 -6.23
CA ILE A 123 0.12 -1.06 -6.60
C ILE A 123 0.24 0.45 -6.77
N LEU A 124 0.89 1.15 -5.83
CA LEU A 124 1.10 2.60 -5.92
C LEU A 124 1.94 2.98 -7.15
N THR A 125 2.87 2.12 -7.57
CA THR A 125 3.63 2.33 -8.81
C THR A 125 2.72 2.27 -10.04
N LYS A 126 1.77 1.33 -10.09
CA LYS A 126 0.77 1.25 -11.16
C LYS A 126 -0.16 2.47 -11.15
N VAL A 127 -0.65 2.85 -9.97
CA VAL A 127 -1.50 4.04 -9.80
C VAL A 127 -0.77 5.30 -10.28
N LYS A 128 0.50 5.48 -9.84
CA LYS A 128 1.30 6.61 -10.29
C LYS A 128 1.45 6.65 -11.81
N ARG A 129 1.73 5.52 -12.45
CA ARG A 129 1.82 5.43 -13.91
C ARG A 129 0.52 5.83 -14.60
N ALA A 130 -0.64 5.40 -14.08
CA ALA A 130 -1.94 5.79 -14.60
C ALA A 130 -2.18 7.29 -14.43
N VAL A 131 -1.85 7.86 -13.27
CA VAL A 131 -1.94 9.31 -13.00
C VAL A 131 -1.07 10.10 -13.97
N ASP A 132 0.22 9.71 -14.13
CA ASP A 132 1.16 10.39 -15.03
C ASP A 132 0.64 10.37 -16.49
N LYS A 133 0.06 9.25 -16.92
CA LYS A 133 -0.52 9.12 -18.26
C LYS A 133 -1.73 10.03 -18.44
N ILE A 134 -2.69 10.02 -17.53
CA ILE A 134 -3.89 10.87 -17.59
C ILE A 134 -3.52 12.35 -17.51
N ALA A 135 -2.54 12.71 -16.66
CA ALA A 135 -2.04 14.07 -16.58
C ALA A 135 -1.50 14.55 -17.93
N ALA A 136 -0.67 13.74 -18.60
CA ALA A 136 -0.11 14.05 -19.90
C ALA A 136 -1.19 14.11 -21.02
N GLU A 137 -2.10 13.14 -21.06
CA GLU A 137 -3.15 13.07 -22.10
C GLU A 137 -4.15 14.23 -22.00
N LYS A 138 -4.43 14.68 -20.77
CA LYS A 138 -5.41 15.74 -20.51
C LYS A 138 -4.78 17.11 -20.21
N GLU A 139 -3.46 17.21 -20.32
CA GLU A 139 -2.71 18.45 -20.12
C GLU A 139 -2.94 19.07 -18.72
N TYR A 140 -2.93 18.26 -17.67
CA TYR A 140 -2.94 18.74 -16.29
C TYR A 140 -1.52 19.09 -15.83
N ASP A 141 -1.36 20.27 -15.21
CA ASP A 141 -0.13 20.69 -14.56
C ASP A 141 0.05 19.99 -13.20
N TYR A 142 -1.07 19.75 -12.49
CA TYR A 142 -1.10 19.06 -11.20
C TYR A 142 -2.32 18.17 -11.08
N ILE A 143 -2.14 16.98 -10.48
CA ILE A 143 -3.23 16.16 -9.96
C ILE A 143 -2.96 15.95 -8.47
N ILE A 144 -3.90 16.38 -7.63
CA ILE A 144 -3.79 16.31 -6.17
C ILE A 144 -4.69 15.21 -5.62
N ASP A 145 -4.33 14.65 -4.45
CA ASP A 145 -5.20 13.71 -3.76
C ASP A 145 -6.36 14.45 -3.08
N GLY A 146 -7.55 14.29 -3.65
CA GLY A 146 -8.77 14.91 -3.16
C GLY A 146 -9.27 14.34 -1.85
N SER A 147 -9.01 13.05 -1.58
CA SER A 147 -9.44 12.40 -0.33
C SER A 147 -8.75 12.97 0.92
N VAL A 148 -7.53 13.50 0.74
CA VAL A 148 -6.71 14.02 1.85
C VAL A 148 -6.67 15.55 1.88
N SER A 149 -6.68 16.19 0.70
CA SER A 149 -6.29 17.61 0.55
C SER A 149 -7.44 18.54 0.20
N LEU A 150 -8.61 18.03 -0.26
CA LEU A 150 -9.72 18.87 -0.70
C LEU A 150 -10.93 18.78 0.24
N LEU A 151 -11.45 19.93 0.62
CA LEU A 151 -12.79 20.02 1.22
C LEU A 151 -13.90 20.10 0.15
N PHE A 152 -13.55 20.62 -1.03
CA PHE A 152 -14.45 20.72 -2.19
C PHE A 152 -13.62 20.71 -3.48
N GLY A 153 -14.07 19.94 -4.47
CA GLY A 153 -13.55 19.91 -5.84
C GLY A 153 -14.70 19.96 -6.83
N ASN A 154 -14.57 20.76 -7.90
CA ASN A 154 -15.54 20.71 -8.98
C ASN A 154 -15.42 19.35 -9.68
N PRO A 155 -16.53 18.59 -9.83
CA PRO A 155 -16.52 17.27 -10.47
C PRO A 155 -15.93 17.25 -11.89
N ALA A 156 -15.94 18.38 -12.59
CA ALA A 156 -15.34 18.50 -13.92
C ALA A 156 -13.80 18.30 -13.93
N TYR A 157 -13.15 18.42 -12.76
CA TYR A 157 -11.71 18.23 -12.57
C TYR A 157 -11.37 16.91 -11.84
N ASP A 158 -12.38 16.09 -11.55
CA ASP A 158 -12.18 14.75 -10.99
C ASP A 158 -11.72 13.79 -12.10
N VAL A 159 -10.53 13.25 -11.95
CA VAL A 159 -9.94 12.29 -12.90
C VAL A 159 -9.95 10.86 -12.38
N THR A 160 -10.66 10.59 -11.29
CA THR A 160 -10.67 9.27 -10.63
C THR A 160 -11.13 8.17 -11.58
N ASP A 161 -12.21 8.40 -12.33
CA ASP A 161 -12.77 7.40 -13.26
C ASP A 161 -11.83 7.13 -14.44
N ASP A 162 -11.13 8.15 -14.94
CA ASP A 162 -10.14 8.00 -16.00
C ASP A 162 -8.95 7.14 -15.53
N ILE A 163 -8.48 7.39 -14.30
CA ILE A 163 -7.38 6.63 -13.70
C ILE A 163 -7.81 5.18 -13.45
N LEU A 164 -9.00 4.95 -12.90
CA LEU A 164 -9.56 3.60 -12.71
C LEU A 164 -9.70 2.84 -14.04
N TYR A 165 -10.13 3.53 -15.08
CA TYR A 165 -10.22 2.94 -16.41
C TYR A 165 -8.84 2.52 -16.95
N GLU A 166 -7.83 3.37 -16.78
CA GLU A 166 -6.46 3.06 -17.20
C GLU A 166 -5.84 1.90 -16.40
N LEU A 167 -6.09 1.85 -15.09
CA LEU A 167 -5.65 0.75 -14.23
C LEU A 167 -6.24 -0.59 -14.66
N ARG A 168 -7.52 -0.63 -15.03
CA ARG A 168 -8.17 -1.86 -15.53
C ARG A 168 -7.53 -2.37 -16.83
N LYS A 169 -7.01 -1.49 -17.69
CA LYS A 169 -6.30 -1.89 -18.91
C LYS A 169 -4.96 -2.58 -18.60
N TYR A 170 -4.27 -2.16 -17.53
CA TYR A 170 -3.01 -2.78 -17.14
C TYR A 170 -3.23 -4.24 -16.74
N ASN A 171 -4.29 -4.55 -15.99
CA ASN A 171 -4.61 -5.91 -15.58
C ASN A 171 -4.87 -6.82 -16.80
N ILE A 172 -5.68 -6.37 -17.76
CA ILE A 172 -5.98 -7.14 -18.98
C ILE A 172 -4.70 -7.44 -19.78
N SER A 173 -3.75 -6.49 -19.84
CA SER A 173 -2.51 -6.67 -20.59
C SER A 173 -1.46 -7.53 -19.90
N GLU A 174 -1.58 -7.77 -18.59
CA GLU A 174 -0.71 -8.66 -17.81
C GLU A 174 -1.21 -10.12 -17.85
N ASP A 175 -2.52 -10.32 -17.90
CA ASP A 175 -3.14 -11.67 -17.99
C ASP A 175 -2.95 -12.34 -19.36
N ASP A 176 -2.64 -11.56 -20.41
CA ASP A 176 -2.40 -12.06 -21.78
C ASP A 176 -0.94 -12.47 -22.05
N LYS A 177 -0.05 -12.50 -21.05
CA LYS A 177 1.37 -12.88 -21.17
C LYS A 177 1.70 -14.15 -20.41
#